data_3a31bce997fe331483561f54c6b1b06d
#
_entry.id   3a31bce997fe331483561f54c6b1b06d
#
_cell.length_a   1.000
_cell.length_b   1.000
_cell.length_c   1.000
_cell.angle_alpha   90.00
_cell.angle_beta   90.00
_cell.angle_gamma   90.00
#
_symmetry.space_group_name_H-M   'P 1'
#
loop_
_entity.id
_entity.type
_entity.pdbx_description
1 polymer ?
#
loop_
_entity_poly.entity_id
_entity_poly.type
_entity_poly.pdbx_seq_one_letter_code
_entity_poly.pdbx_strand_id
1 'polypeptide(L)'
;MIRITDVKAPLDFTHQWLREEAARRLGTAEESLGQVRLLRKSLDARRRTNIHYVLTLGVGGEEAESFAEAIDNRPCNWSFPHPPVVVGSGPAGLFAALTLARAGARPLVLERGDSVEERQMTVEKFWSGGPLDPDSNVQFGEGGAGTFSDGKLTTGISDPRVGEVFRTFHRCGASEEILYEARPHIGTDLLMGIVRRLRQEIEALGGQVLFRAKCTDFRTENGRMSHAVYWQGGQEIVVPTSHIVLATGHSARDVFEWLYEKGVAIQQKPFSVGLRIEHRQDVIDRAMYGDLADSGLLPPADYKLAVKLPSGRGVYTFCMCPGGQVVAAASELGGVTTNGMSYHARDGENANSALLVGVTSADFCSDHPLAGLWFQREIERRAYALRGQYLAPACTVGEFFAGQLGGGFAGVRPSYRPGTVEALPDAYLPPFVCEALQTGVVELGKKLRGFAAPEAVLTGPETRSSSPLRILRGNDGCSMGLPGLYPCGEGAGYAGGIVSAAVDGIVTAERMLENA
;
A
#
# COMPACT_ATOMS: atom_id res chain seq x y z
N MET A 1 4.32 24.99 23.26
CA MET A 1 5.31 24.79 22.16
C MET A 1 5.16 25.89 21.12
N ILE A 2 6.24 26.61 20.78
CA ILE A 2 6.28 27.59 19.67
C ILE A 2 6.63 26.83 18.38
N ARG A 3 5.91 27.09 17.30
CA ARG A 3 6.12 26.43 16.01
C ARG A 3 6.81 27.38 15.04
N ILE A 4 7.97 26.99 14.49
CA ILE A 4 8.73 27.75 13.50
C ILE A 4 8.67 27.00 12.17
N THR A 5 8.06 27.60 11.14
CA THR A 5 7.88 26.98 9.81
C THR A 5 8.88 27.52 8.79
N ASP A 6 8.99 26.83 7.66
CA ASP A 6 9.77 27.24 6.49
C ASP A 6 11.26 27.55 6.81
N VAL A 7 11.85 26.71 7.67
CA VAL A 7 13.27 26.79 8.01
C VAL A 7 14.07 26.09 6.91
N LYS A 8 14.81 26.85 6.11
CA LYS A 8 15.72 26.29 5.10
C LYS A 8 17.00 25.82 5.77
N ALA A 9 17.29 24.54 5.69
CA ALA A 9 18.46 23.92 6.28
C ALA A 9 19.41 23.36 5.20
N PRO A 10 20.73 23.42 5.43
CA PRO A 10 21.70 22.73 4.58
C PRO A 10 21.49 21.21 4.63
N LEU A 11 22.07 20.47 3.69
CA LEU A 11 21.88 19.00 3.60
C LEU A 11 22.54 18.27 4.78
N ASP A 12 23.56 18.84 5.37
CA ASP A 12 24.37 18.32 6.49
C ASP A 12 24.03 18.96 7.84
N PHE A 13 22.83 19.53 7.99
CA PHE A 13 22.43 20.17 9.24
C PHE A 13 22.50 19.21 10.43
N THR A 14 22.91 19.77 11.60
CA THR A 14 23.03 19.03 12.86
C THR A 14 21.95 19.46 13.84
N HIS A 15 21.80 18.73 14.96
CA HIS A 15 20.92 19.15 16.05
C HIS A 15 21.36 20.50 16.66
N GLN A 16 22.67 20.77 16.74
CA GLN A 16 23.19 22.04 17.19
C GLN A 16 22.74 23.19 16.25
N TRP A 17 22.84 22.99 14.95
CA TRP A 17 22.36 23.94 13.95
C TRP A 17 20.85 24.26 14.11
N LEU A 18 20.02 23.23 14.44
CA LEU A 18 18.58 23.46 14.69
C LEU A 18 18.35 24.38 15.89
N ARG A 19 19.15 24.22 16.97
CA ARG A 19 19.05 25.10 18.15
C ARG A 19 19.48 26.53 17.84
N GLU A 20 20.62 26.71 17.18
CA GLU A 20 21.12 28.02 16.73
C GLU A 20 20.12 28.77 15.86
N GLU A 21 19.58 28.08 14.86
CA GLU A 21 18.59 28.65 13.95
C GLU A 21 17.26 28.98 14.64
N ALA A 22 16.83 28.13 15.59
CA ALA A 22 15.64 28.41 16.42
C ALA A 22 15.86 29.66 17.30
N ALA A 23 17.01 29.77 17.96
CA ALA A 23 17.39 30.92 18.76
C ALA A 23 17.41 32.22 17.93
N ARG A 24 18.05 32.16 16.76
CA ARG A 24 18.12 33.29 15.82
C ARG A 24 16.72 33.76 15.38
N ARG A 25 15.80 32.86 15.08
CA ARG A 25 14.44 33.17 14.63
C ARG A 25 13.55 33.70 15.74
N LEU A 26 13.77 33.24 16.97
CA LEU A 26 13.02 33.71 18.15
C LEU A 26 13.62 34.96 18.79
N GLY A 27 14.84 35.36 18.38
CA GLY A 27 15.54 36.53 18.97
C GLY A 27 15.91 36.28 20.43
N THR A 28 16.28 35.07 20.82
CA THR A 28 16.63 34.67 22.19
C THR A 28 17.96 33.93 22.23
N ALA A 29 18.57 33.80 23.42
CA ALA A 29 19.78 33.00 23.61
C ALA A 29 19.43 31.50 23.57
N GLU A 30 20.37 30.66 23.08
CA GLU A 30 20.18 29.22 23.00
C GLU A 30 19.91 28.57 24.35
N GLU A 31 20.52 29.05 25.40
CA GLU A 31 20.36 28.54 26.77
C GLU A 31 18.94 28.76 27.30
N SER A 32 18.23 29.76 26.75
CA SER A 32 16.83 30.06 27.08
C SER A 32 15.83 29.24 26.29
N LEU A 33 16.28 28.50 25.26
CA LEU A 33 15.43 27.58 24.52
C LEU A 33 15.15 26.35 25.36
N GLY A 34 13.91 25.99 25.50
CA GLY A 34 13.55 24.65 25.94
C GLY A 34 14.00 23.59 24.91
N GLN A 35 13.35 22.46 24.92
CA GLN A 35 13.62 21.42 23.93
C GLN A 35 13.29 21.94 22.52
N VAL A 36 14.19 21.71 21.56
CA VAL A 36 13.97 21.94 20.12
C VAL A 36 13.72 20.59 19.45
N ARG A 37 12.58 20.43 18.82
CA ARG A 37 12.18 19.19 18.14
C ARG A 37 11.96 19.44 16.66
N LEU A 38 12.25 18.46 15.83
CA LEU A 38 11.93 18.45 14.41
C LEU A 38 10.51 17.92 14.23
N LEU A 39 9.60 18.78 13.75
CA LEU A 39 8.19 18.42 13.53
C LEU A 39 7.90 18.04 12.08
N ARG A 40 8.72 18.54 11.14
CA ARG A 40 8.61 18.20 9.73
C ARG A 40 9.94 18.40 9.03
N LYS A 41 10.32 17.46 8.16
CA LYS A 41 11.47 17.53 7.27
C LYS A 41 11.05 17.20 5.86
N SER A 42 11.35 18.06 4.91
CA SER A 42 11.03 17.88 3.50
C SER A 42 12.22 18.29 2.63
N LEU A 43 12.62 17.44 1.70
CA LEU A 43 13.65 17.78 0.73
C LEU A 43 13.05 18.65 -0.39
N ASP A 44 13.64 19.83 -0.63
CA ASP A 44 13.35 20.65 -1.79
C ASP A 44 14.44 20.48 -2.85
N ALA A 45 14.19 19.60 -3.82
CA ALA A 45 15.07 19.34 -4.95
C ALA A 45 14.51 19.88 -6.28
N ARG A 46 13.57 20.83 -6.26
CA ARG A 46 12.97 21.42 -7.46
C ARG A 46 13.99 22.16 -8.33
N ARG A 47 15.04 22.67 -7.72
CA ARG A 47 16.16 23.34 -8.41
C ARG A 47 17.46 22.63 -8.05
N ARG A 48 18.09 21.95 -9.00
CA ARG A 48 19.33 21.19 -8.79
C ARG A 48 20.50 22.02 -8.24
N THR A 49 20.52 23.33 -8.53
CA THR A 49 21.53 24.26 -8.04
C THR A 49 21.29 24.73 -6.61
N ASN A 50 20.17 24.35 -5.99
CA ASN A 50 19.79 24.82 -4.66
C ASN A 50 18.92 23.75 -3.95
N ILE A 51 19.49 22.55 -3.79
CA ILE A 51 18.84 21.47 -3.03
C ILE A 51 19.07 21.72 -1.54
N HIS A 52 18.00 21.70 -0.75
CA HIS A 52 18.05 21.97 0.70
C HIS A 52 16.85 21.32 1.40
N TYR A 53 16.94 21.15 2.71
CA TYR A 53 15.79 20.76 3.50
C TYR A 53 14.93 21.96 3.87
N VAL A 54 13.62 21.75 3.90
CA VAL A 54 12.64 22.68 4.48
C VAL A 54 12.07 22.03 5.74
N LEU A 55 12.32 22.66 6.89
CA LEU A 55 12.00 22.11 8.19
C LEU A 55 10.87 22.90 8.85
N THR A 56 10.15 22.22 9.76
CA THR A 56 9.31 22.84 10.78
C THR A 56 9.84 22.41 12.15
N LEU A 57 10.13 23.38 13.02
CA LEU A 57 10.66 23.15 14.36
C LEU A 57 9.59 23.45 15.41
N GLY A 58 9.60 22.71 16.50
CA GLY A 58 8.87 22.98 17.73
C GLY A 58 9.84 23.36 18.84
N VAL A 59 9.59 24.46 19.54
CA VAL A 59 10.46 24.98 20.60
C VAL A 59 9.68 25.10 21.90
N GLY A 60 10.18 24.49 22.98
CA GLY A 60 9.60 24.53 24.32
C GLY A 60 8.21 23.88 24.41
N GLY A 61 7.78 23.60 25.64
CA GLY A 61 6.50 22.96 25.92
C GLY A 61 6.47 21.45 25.60
N GLU A 62 5.70 20.72 26.37
CA GLU A 62 5.30 19.37 26.01
C GLU A 62 4.35 19.47 24.80
N GLU A 63 4.54 18.64 23.80
CA GLU A 63 3.49 18.41 22.82
C GLU A 63 2.29 17.92 23.61
N ALA A 64 1.15 18.54 23.44
CA ALA A 64 -0.04 18.02 24.10
C ALA A 64 -0.17 16.54 23.69
N GLU A 65 0.01 15.64 24.64
CA GLU A 65 -0.24 14.18 24.49
C GLU A 65 -1.71 13.89 24.13
N SER A 66 -2.45 14.94 23.83
CA SER A 66 -3.90 15.02 23.78
C SER A 66 -4.60 14.09 22.79
N PHE A 67 -3.88 13.46 21.85
CA PHE A 67 -4.52 12.52 20.91
C PHE A 67 -4.40 11.05 21.33
N ALA A 68 -3.30 10.64 21.95
CA ALA A 68 -3.14 9.27 22.43
C ALA A 68 -4.05 9.00 23.64
N GLU A 69 -4.12 9.94 24.60
CA GLU A 69 -4.99 9.83 25.78
C GLU A 69 -6.48 9.83 25.45
N ALA A 70 -6.91 10.57 24.42
CA ALA A 70 -8.33 10.63 24.04
C ALA A 70 -8.86 9.32 23.44
N ILE A 71 -7.98 8.50 22.83
CA ILE A 71 -8.36 7.20 22.27
C ILE A 71 -8.20 6.09 23.31
N ASP A 72 -7.15 6.15 24.16
CA ASP A 72 -6.88 5.12 25.18
C ASP A 72 -7.85 5.17 26.37
N ASN A 73 -8.54 6.29 26.61
CA ASN A 73 -9.44 6.49 27.75
C ASN A 73 -10.94 6.46 27.42
N ARG A 74 -11.35 6.05 26.22
CA ARG A 74 -12.77 5.85 25.94
C ARG A 74 -13.27 4.61 26.68
N PRO A 75 -14.16 4.74 27.71
CA PRO A 75 -14.79 3.57 28.29
C PRO A 75 -15.65 2.93 27.20
N CYS A 76 -15.31 1.69 26.84
CA CYS A 76 -16.15 0.92 25.94
C CYS A 76 -17.05 0.00 26.74
N ASN A 77 -18.33 0.20 26.56
CA ASN A 77 -19.33 -0.75 26.97
C ASN A 77 -19.71 -1.62 25.76
N TRP A 78 -18.79 -2.52 25.35
CA TRP A 78 -19.18 -3.54 24.37
C TRP A 78 -20.31 -4.37 24.97
N SER A 79 -21.52 -4.08 24.54
CA SER A 79 -22.75 -4.64 25.15
C SER A 79 -23.21 -5.92 24.44
N PHE A 80 -22.62 -6.28 23.31
CA PHE A 80 -23.01 -7.47 22.57
C PHE A 80 -22.47 -8.75 23.21
N PRO A 81 -23.25 -9.86 23.19
CA PRO A 81 -22.89 -11.11 23.85
C PRO A 81 -21.68 -11.82 23.18
N HIS A 82 -21.40 -11.50 21.92
CA HIS A 82 -20.35 -12.14 21.13
C HIS A 82 -19.30 -11.13 20.68
N PRO A 83 -18.01 -11.53 20.57
CA PRO A 83 -16.96 -10.65 20.06
C PRO A 83 -17.20 -10.28 18.59
N PRO A 84 -16.77 -9.08 18.17
CA PRO A 84 -16.75 -8.73 16.75
C PRO A 84 -15.72 -9.57 16.00
N VAL A 85 -16.03 -9.91 14.76
CA VAL A 85 -15.11 -10.61 13.86
C VAL A 85 -14.49 -9.61 12.87
N VAL A 86 -13.16 -9.67 12.71
CA VAL A 86 -12.43 -8.88 11.73
C VAL A 86 -11.86 -9.84 10.67
N VAL A 87 -12.27 -9.69 9.43
CA VAL A 87 -11.83 -10.55 8.32
C VAL A 87 -10.71 -9.87 7.55
N GLY A 88 -9.51 -10.41 7.66
CA GLY A 88 -8.27 -9.90 7.09
C GLY A 88 -7.41 -9.14 8.09
N SER A 89 -6.10 -9.40 8.07
CA SER A 89 -5.08 -8.81 8.94
C SER A 89 -4.15 -7.83 8.18
N GLY A 90 -4.65 -7.19 7.12
CA GLY A 90 -4.00 -6.04 6.50
C GLY A 90 -4.12 -4.78 7.36
N PRO A 91 -3.59 -3.61 6.91
CA PRO A 91 -3.61 -2.39 7.72
C PRO A 91 -5.00 -2.00 8.22
N ALA A 92 -6.04 -2.11 7.40
CA ALA A 92 -7.41 -1.83 7.82
C ALA A 92 -7.89 -2.76 8.93
N GLY A 93 -7.69 -4.07 8.78
CA GLY A 93 -8.13 -5.05 9.76
C GLY A 93 -7.35 -4.97 11.08
N LEU A 94 -6.02 -4.81 11.03
CA LEU A 94 -5.19 -4.69 12.22
C LEU A 94 -5.53 -3.44 13.04
N PHE A 95 -5.72 -2.28 12.39
CA PHE A 95 -6.08 -1.05 13.10
C PHE A 95 -7.53 -1.07 13.59
N ALA A 96 -8.46 -1.70 12.85
CA ALA A 96 -9.81 -1.94 13.37
C ALA A 96 -9.77 -2.85 14.60
N ALA A 97 -9.06 -3.98 14.53
CA ALA A 97 -8.92 -4.92 15.65
C ALA A 97 -8.24 -4.27 16.86
N LEU A 98 -7.17 -3.49 16.66
CA LEU A 98 -6.50 -2.77 17.74
C LEU A 98 -7.43 -1.77 18.43
N THR A 99 -8.20 -0.99 17.65
CA THR A 99 -9.17 -0.03 18.18
C THR A 99 -10.26 -0.73 19.01
N LEU A 100 -10.79 -1.85 18.49
CA LEU A 100 -11.78 -2.68 19.19
C LEU A 100 -11.19 -3.32 20.45
N ALA A 101 -9.96 -3.82 20.40
CA ALA A 101 -9.29 -4.44 21.54
C ALA A 101 -9.01 -3.43 22.66
N ARG A 102 -8.52 -2.24 22.34
CA ARG A 102 -8.33 -1.12 23.29
C ARG A 102 -9.65 -0.70 23.94
N ALA A 103 -10.74 -0.84 23.22
CA ALA A 103 -12.09 -0.61 23.72
C ALA A 103 -12.69 -1.80 24.48
N GLY A 104 -11.95 -2.89 24.72
CA GLY A 104 -12.40 -4.05 25.49
C GLY A 104 -13.30 -5.05 24.75
N ALA A 105 -13.50 -4.89 23.44
CA ALA A 105 -14.40 -5.73 22.65
C ALA A 105 -13.87 -7.14 22.32
N ARG A 106 -12.58 -7.42 22.57
CA ARG A 106 -11.92 -8.72 22.35
C ARG A 106 -12.14 -9.30 20.96
N PRO A 107 -11.75 -8.61 19.88
CA PRO A 107 -12.04 -9.02 18.51
C PRO A 107 -11.40 -10.37 18.15
N LEU A 108 -12.11 -11.14 17.29
CA LEU A 108 -11.56 -12.31 16.61
C LEU A 108 -11.14 -11.91 15.20
N VAL A 109 -9.83 -11.95 14.92
CA VAL A 109 -9.27 -11.67 13.59
C VAL A 109 -9.08 -12.97 12.83
N LEU A 110 -9.65 -13.06 11.63
CA LEU A 110 -9.51 -14.20 10.71
C LEU A 110 -8.61 -13.80 9.54
N GLU A 111 -7.43 -14.40 9.45
CA GLU A 111 -6.50 -14.23 8.33
C GLU A 111 -6.42 -15.53 7.53
N ARG A 112 -6.63 -15.44 6.19
CA ARG A 112 -6.56 -16.62 5.32
C ARG A 112 -5.15 -17.16 5.16
N GLY A 113 -4.15 -16.28 5.17
CA GLY A 113 -2.75 -16.65 4.99
C GLY A 113 -2.03 -16.94 6.30
N ASP A 114 -0.73 -17.01 6.18
CA ASP A 114 0.19 -17.32 7.28
C ASP A 114 0.47 -16.10 8.18
N SER A 115 1.02 -16.38 9.37
CA SER A 115 1.74 -15.38 10.16
C SER A 115 2.89 -14.78 9.35
N VAL A 116 3.32 -13.59 9.69
CA VAL A 116 4.36 -12.89 8.91
C VAL A 116 5.65 -13.69 8.82
N GLU A 117 5.99 -14.49 9.84
CA GLU A 117 7.16 -15.35 9.90
C GLU A 117 7.07 -16.51 8.89
N GLU A 118 5.95 -17.22 8.85
CA GLU A 118 5.71 -18.33 7.93
C GLU A 118 5.47 -17.83 6.50
N ARG A 119 4.75 -16.71 6.39
CA ARG A 119 4.46 -16.05 5.11
C ARG A 119 5.72 -15.66 4.35
N GLN A 120 6.76 -15.16 5.06
CA GLN A 120 8.05 -14.84 4.45
C GLN A 120 8.62 -16.07 3.73
N MET A 121 8.64 -17.23 4.40
CA MET A 121 9.14 -18.48 3.80
C MET A 121 8.30 -18.92 2.59
N THR A 122 6.99 -18.79 2.66
CA THR A 122 6.07 -19.13 1.57
C THR A 122 6.32 -18.24 0.34
N VAL A 123 6.48 -16.93 0.54
CA VAL A 123 6.75 -15.96 -0.52
C VAL A 123 8.13 -16.17 -1.14
N GLU A 124 9.19 -16.37 -0.33
CA GLU A 124 10.53 -16.63 -0.83
C GLU A 124 10.61 -17.93 -1.63
N LYS A 125 9.90 -18.98 -1.19
CA LYS A 125 9.78 -20.23 -1.95
C LYS A 125 9.15 -19.99 -3.31
N PHE A 126 8.07 -19.21 -3.38
CA PHE A 126 7.41 -18.87 -4.65
C PHE A 126 8.34 -18.03 -5.55
N TRP A 127 9.02 -17.03 -5.02
CA TRP A 127 9.99 -16.22 -5.78
C TRP A 127 11.22 -16.99 -6.24
N SER A 128 11.51 -18.13 -5.63
CA SER A 128 12.57 -19.06 -6.06
C SER A 128 12.09 -20.09 -7.09
N GLY A 129 10.90 -19.90 -7.67
CA GLY A 129 10.33 -20.79 -8.69
C GLY A 129 9.48 -21.93 -8.13
N GLY A 130 9.16 -21.91 -6.84
CA GLY A 130 8.23 -22.85 -6.21
C GLY A 130 6.77 -22.57 -6.56
N PRO A 131 5.83 -23.41 -6.09
CA PRO A 131 4.41 -23.23 -6.35
C PRO A 131 3.85 -22.00 -5.65
N LEU A 132 2.85 -21.37 -6.28
CA LEU A 132 2.03 -20.34 -5.64
C LEU A 132 1.10 -20.97 -4.60
N ASP A 133 1.08 -20.42 -3.39
CA ASP A 133 0.02 -20.67 -2.41
C ASP A 133 -1.08 -19.60 -2.59
N PRO A 134 -2.30 -19.97 -3.03
CA PRO A 134 -3.36 -18.99 -3.30
C PRO A 134 -3.91 -18.32 -2.03
N ASP A 135 -3.69 -18.89 -0.85
CA ASP A 135 -4.16 -18.33 0.42
C ASP A 135 -3.05 -17.63 1.21
N SER A 136 -1.74 -17.85 0.91
CA SER A 136 -0.61 -17.14 1.55
C SER A 136 0.44 -16.74 0.53
N ASN A 137 0.56 -15.45 0.24
CA ASN A 137 1.41 -14.89 -0.82
C ASN A 137 1.66 -13.40 -0.59
N VAL A 138 2.10 -12.64 -1.59
CA VAL A 138 2.33 -11.19 -1.49
C VAL A 138 1.05 -10.38 -1.21
N GLN A 139 -0.12 -10.91 -1.53
CA GLN A 139 -1.41 -10.23 -1.31
C GLN A 139 -2.07 -10.63 0.01
N PHE A 140 -1.94 -11.90 0.39
CA PHE A 140 -2.62 -12.52 1.54
C PHE A 140 -1.63 -12.97 2.60
N GLY A 141 -2.05 -12.89 3.86
CA GLY A 141 -1.28 -13.17 5.05
C GLY A 141 -1.12 -11.94 5.93
N GLU A 142 -0.55 -12.11 7.11
CA GLU A 142 -0.42 -11.08 8.13
C GLU A 142 0.23 -9.80 7.59
N GLY A 143 -0.40 -8.66 7.86
CA GLY A 143 0.01 -7.34 7.36
C GLY A 143 -0.47 -7.01 5.94
N GLY A 144 -1.11 -7.96 5.23
CA GLY A 144 -1.64 -7.76 3.88
C GLY A 144 -0.56 -7.45 2.83
N ALA A 145 -0.95 -6.91 1.68
CA ALA A 145 -0.03 -6.57 0.59
C ALA A 145 1.02 -5.51 0.97
N GLY A 146 0.75 -4.69 1.98
CA GLY A 146 1.67 -3.67 2.48
C GLY A 146 2.99 -4.22 3.01
N THR A 147 3.00 -5.44 3.56
CA THR A 147 4.20 -6.08 4.16
C THR A 147 5.32 -6.30 3.14
N PHE A 148 4.97 -6.64 1.90
CA PHE A 148 5.93 -6.85 0.81
C PHE A 148 5.91 -5.68 -0.18
N SER A 149 6.07 -4.46 0.33
CA SER A 149 6.12 -3.22 -0.44
C SER A 149 7.25 -2.31 0.04
N ASP A 150 7.40 -1.12 -0.54
CA ASP A 150 8.32 -0.09 0.00
C ASP A 150 7.87 0.44 1.38
N GLY A 151 6.65 0.14 1.81
CA GLY A 151 6.14 0.62 3.09
C GLY A 151 5.94 2.13 3.15
N LYS A 152 5.57 2.77 2.04
CA LYS A 152 5.26 4.20 2.01
C LYS A 152 4.09 4.53 2.92
N LEU A 153 4.29 5.53 3.76
CA LEU A 153 3.28 6.05 4.67
C LEU A 153 2.65 7.37 4.17
N THR A 154 3.05 7.85 2.99
CA THR A 154 2.43 9.04 2.39
C THR A 154 0.98 8.77 2.05
N THR A 155 0.12 9.70 2.46
CA THR A 155 -1.33 9.61 2.19
C THR A 155 -1.86 10.96 1.71
N GLY A 156 -2.94 10.92 0.93
CA GLY A 156 -3.65 12.14 0.48
C GLY A 156 -4.82 12.53 1.38
N ILE A 157 -5.13 11.76 2.43
CA ILE A 157 -6.21 12.09 3.35
C ILE A 157 -5.75 13.09 4.41
N SER A 158 -6.65 13.97 4.81
CA SER A 158 -6.47 14.91 5.92
C SER A 158 -7.38 14.47 7.07
N ASP A 159 -6.90 13.53 7.88
CA ASP A 159 -7.61 12.99 9.04
C ASP A 159 -6.66 12.99 10.25
N PRO A 160 -7.10 13.42 11.43
CA PRO A 160 -6.26 13.47 12.64
C PRO A 160 -5.74 12.09 13.06
N ARG A 161 -6.42 11.00 12.69
CA ARG A 161 -6.01 9.62 12.99
C ARG A 161 -4.75 9.19 12.25
N VAL A 162 -4.32 9.93 11.20
CA VAL A 162 -3.03 9.71 10.53
C VAL A 162 -1.88 9.78 11.54
N GLY A 163 -1.91 10.74 12.45
CA GLY A 163 -0.93 10.85 13.53
C GLY A 163 -0.91 9.63 14.45
N GLU A 164 -2.08 9.08 14.78
CA GLU A 164 -2.19 7.85 15.60
C GLU A 164 -1.59 6.63 14.88
N VAL A 165 -1.85 6.49 13.58
CA VAL A 165 -1.24 5.42 12.77
C VAL A 165 0.29 5.50 12.83
N PHE A 166 0.88 6.68 12.68
CA PHE A 166 2.33 6.86 12.72
C PHE A 166 2.90 6.57 14.13
N ARG A 167 2.26 7.09 15.18
CA ARG A 167 2.68 6.77 16.57
C ARG A 167 2.58 5.29 16.87
N THR A 168 1.54 4.62 16.41
CA THR A 168 1.38 3.18 16.58
C THR A 168 2.49 2.41 15.88
N PHE A 169 2.82 2.74 14.63
CA PHE A 169 3.96 2.13 13.94
C PHE A 169 5.28 2.40 14.66
N HIS A 170 5.50 3.62 15.18
CA HIS A 170 6.68 3.95 15.94
C HIS A 170 6.77 3.13 17.24
N ARG A 171 5.70 3.04 18.03
CA ARG A 171 5.64 2.15 19.22
C ARG A 171 5.92 0.68 18.86
N CYS A 172 5.46 0.26 17.69
CA CYS A 172 5.76 -1.08 17.16
C CYS A 172 7.15 -1.20 16.54
N GLY A 173 8.02 -0.19 16.66
CA GLY A 173 9.44 -0.24 16.31
C GLY A 173 9.82 0.33 14.95
N ALA A 174 8.97 1.14 14.34
CA ALA A 174 9.38 1.97 13.23
C ALA A 174 10.32 3.09 13.72
N SER A 175 11.24 3.55 12.85
CA SER A 175 12.11 4.68 13.13
C SER A 175 11.29 5.92 13.50
N GLU A 176 11.80 6.74 14.43
CA GLU A 176 11.20 8.04 14.78
C GLU A 176 11.05 8.98 13.56
N GLU A 177 11.87 8.77 12.54
CA GLU A 177 11.83 9.56 11.31
C GLU A 177 10.46 9.59 10.65
N ILE A 178 9.66 8.53 10.78
CA ILE A 178 8.32 8.49 10.20
C ILE A 178 7.39 9.56 10.79
N LEU A 179 7.68 10.08 11.98
CA LEU A 179 6.88 11.09 12.66
C LEU A 179 7.07 12.50 12.09
N TYR A 180 8.23 12.77 11.45
CA TYR A 180 8.55 14.11 10.94
C TYR A 180 8.92 14.14 9.45
N GLU A 181 9.28 13.04 8.81
CA GLU A 181 9.54 13.02 7.37
C GLU A 181 8.28 13.34 6.55
N ALA A 182 8.40 14.21 5.56
CA ALA A 182 7.28 14.54 4.67
C ALA A 182 6.89 13.39 3.74
N ARG A 183 7.81 12.46 3.49
CA ARG A 183 7.61 11.25 2.70
C ARG A 183 8.15 10.02 3.42
N PRO A 184 7.53 9.67 4.57
CA PRO A 184 8.01 8.56 5.39
C PRO A 184 7.80 7.22 4.70
N HIS A 185 8.73 6.29 4.94
CA HIS A 185 8.62 4.90 4.54
C HIS A 185 9.22 3.99 5.62
N ILE A 186 8.88 2.73 5.59
CA ILE A 186 9.39 1.76 6.57
C ILE A 186 10.34 0.75 5.92
N GLY A 187 10.00 0.25 4.73
CA GLY A 187 10.71 -0.86 4.08
C GLY A 187 10.14 -2.22 4.46
N THR A 188 10.20 -3.16 3.53
CA THR A 188 9.61 -4.50 3.70
C THR A 188 10.25 -5.29 4.85
N ASP A 189 11.54 -5.12 5.07
CA ASP A 189 12.33 -5.79 6.11
C ASP A 189 11.90 -5.39 7.53
N LEU A 190 11.61 -4.12 7.77
CA LEU A 190 11.18 -3.62 9.08
C LEU A 190 9.68 -3.83 9.31
N LEU A 191 8.85 -3.78 8.26
CA LEU A 191 7.40 -3.94 8.37
C LEU A 191 6.99 -5.27 9.01
N MET A 192 7.70 -6.36 8.71
CA MET A 192 7.40 -7.67 9.29
C MET A 192 7.45 -7.66 10.83
N GLY A 193 8.48 -7.03 11.41
CA GLY A 193 8.62 -6.90 12.85
C GLY A 193 7.55 -6.00 13.49
N ILE A 194 7.15 -4.95 12.78
CA ILE A 194 6.13 -4.00 13.22
C ILE A 194 4.75 -4.65 13.23
N VAL A 195 4.39 -5.35 12.16
CA VAL A 195 3.10 -6.07 12.03
C VAL A 195 2.97 -7.13 13.12
N ARG A 196 4.03 -7.91 13.39
CA ARG A 196 4.05 -8.88 14.48
C ARG A 196 3.79 -8.24 15.85
N ARG A 197 4.43 -7.10 16.16
CA ARG A 197 4.20 -6.40 17.44
C ARG A 197 2.80 -5.84 17.54
N LEU A 198 2.23 -5.38 16.43
CA LEU A 198 0.85 -4.92 16.38
C LEU A 198 -0.14 -6.05 16.70
N ARG A 199 0.08 -7.26 16.14
CA ARG A 199 -0.68 -8.46 16.53
C ARG A 199 -0.55 -8.76 18.02
N GLN A 200 0.68 -8.76 18.54
CA GLN A 200 0.94 -9.04 19.96
C GLN A 200 0.23 -8.03 20.88
N GLU A 201 0.13 -6.73 20.48
CA GLU A 201 -0.62 -5.73 21.24
C GLU A 201 -2.13 -6.08 21.24
N ILE A 202 -2.70 -6.48 20.10
CA ILE A 202 -4.11 -6.92 20.01
C ILE A 202 -4.36 -8.13 20.93
N GLU A 203 -3.48 -9.13 20.90
CA GLU A 203 -3.58 -10.34 21.71
C GLU A 203 -3.44 -10.04 23.22
N ALA A 204 -2.51 -9.18 23.60
CA ALA A 204 -2.31 -8.72 24.98
C ALA A 204 -3.54 -8.00 25.54
N LEU A 205 -4.32 -7.33 24.69
CA LEU A 205 -5.57 -6.67 25.03
C LEU A 205 -6.80 -7.62 25.02
N GLY A 206 -6.57 -8.93 24.84
CA GLY A 206 -7.60 -9.96 24.87
C GLY A 206 -8.28 -10.27 23.53
N GLY A 207 -7.80 -9.70 22.42
CA GLY A 207 -8.16 -10.12 21.07
C GLY A 207 -7.51 -11.46 20.71
N GLN A 208 -7.97 -12.06 19.62
CA GLN A 208 -7.43 -13.31 19.09
C GLN A 208 -7.16 -13.16 17.58
N VAL A 209 -6.01 -13.63 17.11
CA VAL A 209 -5.66 -13.64 15.68
C VAL A 209 -5.46 -15.09 15.22
N LEU A 210 -6.26 -15.53 14.26
CA LEU A 210 -6.18 -16.86 13.68
C LEU A 210 -5.64 -16.79 12.26
N PHE A 211 -4.60 -17.57 12.00
CA PHE A 211 -4.01 -17.75 10.67
C PHE A 211 -4.53 -19.01 10.00
N ARG A 212 -4.42 -19.08 8.67
CA ARG A 212 -5.03 -20.15 7.86
C ARG A 212 -6.53 -20.32 8.16
N ALA A 213 -7.17 -19.22 8.56
CA ALA A 213 -8.58 -19.11 8.88
C ALA A 213 -9.28 -18.29 7.79
N LYS A 214 -9.65 -18.95 6.71
CA LYS A 214 -10.26 -18.33 5.53
C LYS A 214 -11.76 -18.12 5.76
N CYS A 215 -12.20 -16.88 5.88
CA CYS A 215 -13.63 -16.57 5.90
C CYS A 215 -14.26 -16.96 4.55
N THR A 216 -15.23 -17.85 4.58
CA THR A 216 -15.89 -18.40 3.40
C THR A 216 -17.35 -17.98 3.29
N ASP A 217 -17.94 -17.55 4.40
CA ASP A 217 -19.35 -17.16 4.43
C ASP A 217 -19.73 -16.36 5.69
N PHE A 218 -20.95 -15.88 5.72
CA PHE A 218 -21.64 -15.39 6.91
C PHE A 218 -23.11 -15.87 6.93
N ARG A 219 -23.72 -15.90 8.12
CA ARG A 219 -25.13 -16.21 8.27
C ARG A 219 -25.88 -14.99 8.81
N THR A 220 -27.14 -14.90 8.45
CA THR A 220 -28.04 -13.84 8.90
C THR A 220 -29.29 -14.43 9.56
N GLU A 221 -29.77 -13.76 10.57
CA GLU A 221 -31.06 -14.04 11.21
C GLU A 221 -31.88 -12.76 11.25
N ASN A 222 -33.12 -12.83 10.79
CA ASN A 222 -34.01 -11.66 10.69
C ASN A 222 -33.40 -10.48 9.92
N GLY A 223 -32.62 -10.77 8.86
CA GLY A 223 -31.96 -9.77 8.01
C GLY A 223 -30.75 -9.07 8.65
N ARG A 224 -30.25 -9.56 9.78
CA ARG A 224 -29.05 -9.02 10.47
C ARG A 224 -27.98 -10.09 10.58
N MET A 225 -26.72 -9.65 10.67
CA MET A 225 -25.58 -10.53 10.89
C MET A 225 -25.76 -11.37 12.17
N SER A 226 -25.50 -12.68 12.09
CA SER A 226 -25.61 -13.61 13.21
C SER A 226 -24.37 -14.49 13.42
N HIS A 227 -23.68 -14.90 12.34
CA HIS A 227 -22.49 -15.74 12.44
C HIS A 227 -21.50 -15.41 11.31
N ALA A 228 -20.21 -15.55 11.62
CA ALA A 228 -19.15 -15.68 10.62
C ALA A 228 -18.84 -17.17 10.39
N VAL A 229 -18.50 -17.54 9.15
CA VAL A 229 -18.14 -18.89 8.77
C VAL A 229 -16.74 -18.86 8.17
N TYR A 230 -15.85 -19.72 8.66
CA TYR A 230 -14.50 -19.81 8.12
C TYR A 230 -14.01 -21.26 8.05
N TRP A 231 -13.05 -21.49 7.16
CA TRP A 231 -12.39 -22.76 6.96
C TRP A 231 -11.01 -22.74 7.63
N GLN A 232 -10.74 -23.72 8.48
CA GLN A 232 -9.44 -23.89 9.14
C GLN A 232 -9.19 -25.36 9.47
N GLY A 233 -7.97 -25.84 9.25
CA GLY A 233 -7.59 -27.20 9.61
C GLY A 233 -8.40 -28.31 8.93
N GLY A 234 -8.94 -28.05 7.73
CA GLY A 234 -9.73 -29.04 6.99
C GLY A 234 -11.22 -29.08 7.36
N GLN A 235 -11.71 -28.15 8.16
CA GLN A 235 -13.11 -28.11 8.60
C GLN A 235 -13.71 -26.71 8.55
N GLU A 236 -15.03 -26.65 8.36
CA GLU A 236 -15.81 -25.43 8.48
C GLU A 236 -16.10 -25.14 9.96
N ILE A 237 -15.87 -23.91 10.38
CA ILE A 237 -16.12 -23.42 11.73
C ILE A 237 -17.10 -22.25 11.65
N VAL A 238 -18.13 -22.29 12.49
CA VAL A 238 -19.17 -21.28 12.58
C VAL A 238 -19.07 -20.61 13.95
N VAL A 239 -18.87 -19.29 13.95
CA VAL A 239 -18.79 -18.51 15.20
C VAL A 239 -19.90 -17.47 15.27
N PRO A 240 -20.60 -17.37 16.40
CA PRO A 240 -21.64 -16.37 16.57
C PRO A 240 -21.02 -14.98 16.65
N THR A 241 -21.57 -14.05 15.89
CA THR A 241 -21.21 -12.63 15.93
C THR A 241 -22.29 -11.79 15.26
N SER A 242 -22.57 -10.64 15.81
CA SER A 242 -23.48 -9.66 15.20
C SER A 242 -22.75 -8.59 14.38
N HIS A 243 -21.41 -8.60 14.40
CA HIS A 243 -20.59 -7.54 13.75
C HIS A 243 -19.38 -8.15 13.07
N ILE A 244 -19.27 -7.92 11.76
CA ILE A 244 -18.14 -8.36 10.94
C ILE A 244 -17.51 -7.13 10.25
N VAL A 245 -16.24 -6.84 10.52
CA VAL A 245 -15.42 -5.93 9.73
C VAL A 245 -14.83 -6.70 8.57
N LEU A 246 -15.16 -6.31 7.34
CA LEU A 246 -14.68 -6.97 6.12
C LEU A 246 -13.51 -6.18 5.53
N ALA A 247 -12.28 -6.55 5.90
CA ALA A 247 -11.02 -5.89 5.55
C ALA A 247 -10.09 -6.76 4.70
N THR A 248 -10.65 -7.49 3.72
CA THR A 248 -9.99 -8.57 2.95
C THR A 248 -8.99 -8.12 1.90
N GLY A 249 -8.85 -6.81 1.66
CA GLY A 249 -8.00 -6.24 0.60
C GLY A 249 -8.59 -6.43 -0.81
N HIS A 250 -7.97 -5.77 -1.79
CA HIS A 250 -8.49 -5.71 -3.17
C HIS A 250 -8.29 -6.99 -3.99
N SER A 251 -7.47 -7.93 -3.50
CA SER A 251 -7.15 -9.17 -4.23
C SER A 251 -8.04 -10.36 -3.85
N ALA A 252 -8.91 -10.22 -2.85
CA ALA A 252 -9.83 -11.26 -2.39
C ALA A 252 -11.05 -11.42 -3.32
N ARG A 253 -10.79 -11.82 -4.57
CA ARG A 253 -11.79 -11.88 -5.63
C ARG A 253 -12.87 -12.92 -5.37
N ASP A 254 -12.51 -14.04 -4.77
CA ASP A 254 -13.42 -15.06 -4.28
C ASP A 254 -14.44 -14.48 -3.28
N VAL A 255 -14.00 -13.58 -2.39
CA VAL A 255 -14.89 -12.88 -1.46
C VAL A 255 -15.86 -11.96 -2.21
N PHE A 256 -15.40 -11.22 -3.21
CA PHE A 256 -16.28 -10.35 -4.00
C PHE A 256 -17.33 -11.13 -4.79
N GLU A 257 -16.97 -12.31 -5.29
CA GLU A 257 -17.88 -13.20 -6.04
C GLU A 257 -19.01 -13.69 -5.13
N TRP A 258 -18.70 -14.28 -3.97
CA TRP A 258 -19.75 -14.76 -3.09
C TRP A 258 -20.55 -13.64 -2.38
N LEU A 259 -19.96 -12.45 -2.13
CA LEU A 259 -20.70 -11.28 -1.66
C LEU A 259 -21.75 -10.83 -2.67
N TYR A 260 -21.38 -10.83 -3.96
CA TYR A 260 -22.32 -10.51 -5.03
C TYR A 260 -23.46 -11.54 -5.09
N GLU A 261 -23.15 -12.82 -5.02
CA GLU A 261 -24.15 -13.92 -5.00
C GLU A 261 -25.12 -13.80 -3.81
N LYS A 262 -24.65 -13.30 -2.67
CA LYS A 262 -25.48 -13.00 -1.49
C LYS A 262 -26.27 -11.70 -1.57
N GLY A 263 -26.18 -10.97 -2.67
CA GLY A 263 -26.93 -9.73 -2.88
C GLY A 263 -26.38 -8.52 -2.12
N VAL A 264 -25.11 -8.57 -1.66
CA VAL A 264 -24.45 -7.40 -1.10
C VAL A 264 -24.29 -6.32 -2.18
N ALA A 265 -24.61 -5.08 -1.85
CA ALA A 265 -24.60 -3.98 -2.79
C ALA A 265 -23.15 -3.63 -3.21
N ILE A 266 -22.82 -3.95 -4.46
CA ILE A 266 -21.50 -3.72 -5.07
C ILE A 266 -21.67 -2.90 -6.34
N GLN A 267 -20.74 -1.96 -6.59
CA GLN A 267 -20.67 -1.21 -7.84
C GLN A 267 -19.28 -1.24 -8.45
N GLN A 268 -19.19 -1.09 -9.75
CA GLN A 268 -17.93 -0.90 -10.47
C GLN A 268 -17.22 0.37 -9.99
N LYS A 269 -15.89 0.34 -9.99
CA LYS A 269 -15.04 1.48 -9.65
C LYS A 269 -13.92 1.60 -10.70
N PRO A 270 -13.62 2.81 -11.20
CA PRO A 270 -12.44 3.04 -12.03
C PRO A 270 -11.16 2.65 -11.28
N PHE A 271 -10.19 2.11 -12.02
CA PHE A 271 -8.84 1.78 -11.52
C PHE A 271 -7.80 2.01 -12.60
N SER A 272 -6.61 1.45 -12.48
CA SER A 272 -5.57 1.58 -13.50
C SER A 272 -4.83 0.28 -13.68
N VAL A 273 -4.38 0.04 -14.91
CA VAL A 273 -3.57 -1.12 -15.29
C VAL A 273 -2.37 -0.67 -16.11
N GLY A 274 -1.33 -1.48 -16.13
CA GLY A 274 -0.12 -1.21 -16.92
C GLY A 274 1.00 -2.18 -16.61
N LEU A 275 2.18 -1.62 -16.40
CA LEU A 275 3.45 -2.33 -16.28
C LEU A 275 4.27 -1.74 -15.12
N ARG A 276 5.33 -2.44 -14.69
CA ARG A 276 6.46 -1.84 -13.98
C ARG A 276 7.50 -1.35 -14.97
N ILE A 277 8.03 -0.14 -14.75
CA ILE A 277 9.20 0.38 -15.44
C ILE A 277 10.37 0.39 -14.48
N GLU A 278 11.51 -0.16 -14.92
CA GLU A 278 12.76 -0.20 -14.16
C GLU A 278 13.85 0.62 -14.83
N HIS A 279 14.59 1.36 -14.01
CA HIS A 279 15.78 2.11 -14.37
C HIS A 279 16.89 1.77 -13.39
N ARG A 280 18.14 2.03 -13.72
CA ARG A 280 19.19 2.08 -12.70
C ARG A 280 18.94 3.25 -11.75
N GLN A 281 19.11 3.01 -10.44
CA GLN A 281 18.87 4.05 -9.42
C GLN A 281 19.80 5.26 -9.63
N ASP A 282 21.08 5.04 -9.96
CA ASP A 282 22.05 6.12 -10.20
C ASP A 282 21.66 7.06 -11.37
N VAL A 283 20.97 6.54 -12.38
CA VAL A 283 20.43 7.35 -13.48
C VAL A 283 19.31 8.27 -12.97
N ILE A 284 18.46 7.76 -12.12
CA ILE A 284 17.36 8.56 -11.50
C ILE A 284 17.94 9.59 -10.53
N ASP A 285 18.92 9.22 -9.70
CA ASP A 285 19.59 10.13 -8.78
C ASP A 285 20.21 11.30 -9.50
N ARG A 286 20.98 11.04 -10.56
CA ARG A 286 21.57 12.10 -11.40
C ARG A 286 20.52 12.93 -12.13
N ALA A 287 19.43 12.31 -12.57
CA ALA A 287 18.32 13.02 -13.18
C ALA A 287 17.63 13.99 -12.19
N MET A 288 17.54 13.66 -10.92
CA MET A 288 16.90 14.48 -9.89
C MET A 288 17.87 15.47 -9.23
N TYR A 289 19.09 15.05 -8.91
CA TYR A 289 19.99 15.79 -8.04
C TYR A 289 21.20 16.41 -8.78
N GLY A 290 21.45 16.02 -10.04
CA GLY A 290 22.62 16.50 -10.80
C GLY A 290 23.93 16.05 -10.14
N ASP A 291 24.87 17.00 -9.98
CA ASP A 291 26.21 16.73 -9.44
C ASP A 291 26.18 16.34 -7.93
N LEU A 292 25.09 16.61 -7.22
CA LEU A 292 24.91 16.22 -5.82
C LEU A 292 24.49 14.76 -5.64
N ALA A 293 24.21 14.04 -6.73
CA ALA A 293 23.80 12.63 -6.66
C ALA A 293 24.85 11.75 -5.97
N ASP A 294 26.13 12.01 -6.22
CA ASP A 294 27.24 11.22 -5.69
C ASP A 294 27.79 11.78 -4.34
N SER A 295 27.11 12.76 -3.71
CA SER A 295 27.58 13.42 -2.48
C SER A 295 27.43 12.57 -1.21
N GLY A 296 26.59 11.55 -1.21
CA GLY A 296 26.21 10.79 -0.01
C GLY A 296 25.32 11.54 0.99
N LEU A 297 24.90 12.77 0.67
CA LEU A 297 24.06 13.62 1.54
C LEU A 297 22.57 13.49 1.25
N LEU A 298 22.21 12.88 0.12
CA LEU A 298 20.83 12.79 -0.36
C LEU A 298 20.33 11.35 -0.32
N PRO A 299 19.06 11.13 0.03
CA PRO A 299 18.47 9.79 -0.07
C PRO A 299 18.33 9.37 -1.54
N PRO A 300 18.21 8.07 -1.84
CA PRO A 300 17.87 7.61 -3.18
C PRO A 300 16.65 8.36 -3.73
N ALA A 301 16.78 8.89 -4.95
CA ALA A 301 15.76 9.76 -5.53
C ALA A 301 14.47 9.00 -5.82
N ASP A 302 13.34 9.63 -5.51
CA ASP A 302 12.01 9.19 -5.90
C ASP A 302 11.37 10.18 -6.89
N TYR A 303 10.41 9.69 -7.67
CA TYR A 303 9.64 10.53 -8.58
C TYR A 303 8.16 10.18 -8.58
N LYS A 304 7.34 11.18 -8.90
CA LYS A 304 5.91 11.03 -9.17
C LYS A 304 5.56 11.82 -10.42
N LEU A 305 5.23 11.13 -11.49
CA LEU A 305 4.96 11.71 -12.80
C LEU A 305 3.53 11.40 -13.23
N ALA A 306 2.90 12.33 -13.90
CA ALA A 306 1.57 12.14 -14.48
C ALA A 306 1.40 13.00 -15.72
N VAL A 307 0.62 12.50 -16.68
CA VAL A 307 0.23 13.20 -17.89
C VAL A 307 -1.23 12.85 -18.23
N LYS A 308 -1.94 13.82 -18.76
CA LYS A 308 -3.25 13.61 -19.40
C LYS A 308 -3.04 13.65 -20.90
N LEU A 309 -3.37 12.56 -21.56
CA LEU A 309 -3.24 12.43 -23.01
C LEU A 309 -4.34 13.21 -23.76
N PRO A 310 -4.15 13.51 -25.05
CA PRO A 310 -5.19 14.14 -25.87
C PRO A 310 -6.50 13.36 -25.92
N SER A 311 -6.46 12.04 -25.78
CA SER A 311 -7.63 11.17 -25.64
C SER A 311 -8.43 11.40 -24.34
N GLY A 312 -7.92 12.23 -23.42
CA GLY A 312 -8.48 12.43 -22.08
C GLY A 312 -8.00 11.40 -21.04
N ARG A 313 -7.31 10.33 -21.45
CA ARG A 313 -6.84 9.25 -20.58
C ARG A 313 -5.61 9.68 -19.77
N GLY A 314 -5.58 9.35 -18.50
CA GLY A 314 -4.43 9.61 -17.64
C GLY A 314 -3.39 8.49 -17.75
N VAL A 315 -2.10 8.87 -17.85
CA VAL A 315 -0.95 7.98 -17.69
C VAL A 315 -0.08 8.53 -16.58
N TYR A 316 0.32 7.68 -15.63
CA TYR A 316 1.06 8.14 -14.47
C TYR A 316 1.92 7.05 -13.83
N THR A 317 2.90 7.49 -13.05
CA THR A 317 3.71 6.59 -12.20
C THR A 317 3.06 6.44 -10.84
N PHE A 318 3.12 5.23 -10.30
CA PHE A 318 2.55 4.90 -9.00
C PHE A 318 3.48 3.98 -8.21
N CYS A 319 3.47 4.11 -6.87
CA CYS A 319 4.26 3.27 -5.98
C CYS A 319 5.71 3.07 -6.48
N MET A 320 6.41 4.19 -6.78
CA MET A 320 7.81 4.17 -7.16
C MET A 320 8.65 3.69 -5.98
N CYS A 321 9.50 2.70 -6.20
CA CYS A 321 10.33 2.03 -5.21
C CYS A 321 11.82 2.32 -5.52
N PRO A 322 12.44 3.31 -4.85
CA PRO A 322 13.87 3.57 -5.00
C PRO A 322 14.70 2.40 -4.50
N GLY A 323 15.81 2.10 -5.17
CA GLY A 323 16.68 0.98 -4.79
C GLY A 323 15.91 -0.31 -4.56
N GLY A 324 14.89 -0.57 -5.38
CA GLY A 324 13.92 -1.64 -5.13
C GLY A 324 13.89 -2.71 -6.21
N GLN A 325 12.96 -3.63 -6.07
CA GLN A 325 12.77 -4.78 -6.94
C GLN A 325 11.33 -4.87 -7.41
N VAL A 326 11.13 -5.38 -8.63
CA VAL A 326 9.82 -5.85 -9.10
C VAL A 326 9.62 -7.25 -8.55
N VAL A 327 8.42 -7.53 -8.02
CA VAL A 327 8.12 -8.81 -7.37
C VAL A 327 6.88 -9.47 -7.94
N ALA A 328 6.86 -10.81 -7.89
CA ALA A 328 5.71 -11.60 -8.25
C ALA A 328 4.62 -11.46 -7.18
N ALA A 329 3.47 -10.91 -7.56
CA ALA A 329 2.37 -10.59 -6.67
C ALA A 329 1.07 -11.36 -7.00
N ALA A 330 1.19 -12.49 -7.73
CA ALA A 330 0.07 -13.37 -8.02
C ALA A 330 -0.58 -13.91 -6.74
N SER A 331 -1.90 -14.06 -6.76
CA SER A 331 -2.69 -14.68 -5.70
C SER A 331 -3.78 -15.63 -6.23
N GLU A 332 -3.91 -15.74 -7.55
CA GLU A 332 -4.77 -16.72 -8.22
C GLU A 332 -3.92 -17.62 -9.10
N LEU A 333 -4.28 -18.90 -9.16
CA LEU A 333 -3.62 -19.86 -10.03
C LEU A 333 -3.82 -19.49 -11.50
N GLY A 334 -2.74 -19.56 -12.28
CA GLY A 334 -2.79 -19.28 -13.71
C GLY A 334 -2.89 -17.79 -14.06
N GLY A 335 -2.46 -16.90 -13.17
CA GLY A 335 -2.37 -15.47 -13.42
C GLY A 335 -1.01 -14.90 -13.01
N VAL A 336 -0.41 -14.04 -13.83
CA VAL A 336 0.80 -13.27 -13.50
C VAL A 336 0.40 -11.84 -13.20
N THR A 337 0.90 -11.30 -12.10
CA THR A 337 0.86 -9.85 -11.81
C THR A 337 2.08 -9.43 -11.04
N THR A 338 2.51 -8.20 -11.25
CA THR A 338 3.69 -7.61 -10.66
C THR A 338 3.32 -6.59 -9.59
N ASN A 339 4.24 -6.35 -8.67
CA ASN A 339 4.26 -5.23 -7.75
C ASN A 339 5.72 -4.78 -7.54
N GLY A 340 5.96 -3.75 -6.75
CA GLY A 340 7.30 -3.32 -6.38
C GLY A 340 7.49 -3.28 -4.88
N MET A 341 8.72 -3.53 -4.45
CA MET A 341 9.13 -3.38 -3.05
C MET A 341 10.52 -2.76 -2.94
N SER A 342 10.83 -2.22 -1.77
CA SER A 342 12.19 -1.83 -1.36
C SER A 342 12.44 -2.24 0.08
N TYR A 343 13.70 -2.48 0.40
CA TYR A 343 14.17 -2.52 1.78
C TYR A 343 14.23 -1.12 2.37
N HIS A 344 14.38 -1.02 3.68
CA HIS A 344 14.52 0.27 4.36
C HIS A 344 15.68 1.10 3.82
N ALA A 345 16.82 0.47 3.57
CA ALA A 345 18.02 1.13 3.06
C ALA A 345 17.88 1.67 1.62
N ARG A 346 16.96 1.11 0.81
CA ARG A 346 16.77 1.50 -0.59
C ARG A 346 18.06 1.48 -1.42
N ASP A 347 18.93 0.50 -1.15
CA ASP A 347 20.29 0.38 -1.68
C ASP A 347 20.41 -0.60 -2.86
N GLY A 348 19.31 -1.05 -3.43
CA GLY A 348 19.28 -1.90 -4.60
C GLY A 348 19.71 -1.16 -5.88
N GLU A 349 20.10 -1.93 -6.90
CA GLU A 349 20.61 -1.40 -8.16
C GLU A 349 19.56 -0.60 -8.96
N ASN A 350 18.31 -1.05 -8.92
CA ASN A 350 17.23 -0.49 -9.73
C ASN A 350 16.28 0.41 -8.90
N ALA A 351 15.78 1.43 -9.58
CA ALA A 351 14.56 2.15 -9.25
C ALA A 351 13.42 1.55 -10.06
N ASN A 352 12.27 1.23 -9.46
CA ASN A 352 11.12 0.76 -10.22
C ASN A 352 9.84 1.50 -9.85
N SER A 353 8.92 1.60 -10.79
CA SER A 353 7.62 2.23 -10.58
C SER A 353 6.55 1.56 -11.43
N ALA A 354 5.34 1.45 -10.92
CA ALA A 354 4.20 1.19 -11.79
C ALA A 354 4.05 2.34 -12.80
N LEU A 355 3.80 2.00 -14.05
CA LEU A 355 3.44 2.89 -15.14
C LEU A 355 2.03 2.50 -15.58
N LEU A 356 1.06 3.32 -15.22
CA LEU A 356 -0.35 2.95 -15.23
C LEU A 356 -1.19 3.83 -16.15
N VAL A 357 -2.18 3.21 -16.77
CA VAL A 357 -3.23 3.82 -17.60
C VAL A 357 -4.55 3.70 -16.89
N GLY A 358 -5.27 4.80 -16.73
CA GLY A 358 -6.60 4.81 -16.14
C GLY A 358 -7.62 4.06 -17.00
N VAL A 359 -8.41 3.18 -16.38
CA VAL A 359 -9.53 2.45 -16.99
C VAL A 359 -10.82 2.71 -16.22
N THR A 360 -11.93 2.70 -16.95
CA THR A 360 -13.26 3.00 -16.43
C THR A 360 -14.25 1.91 -16.80
N SER A 361 -15.48 1.98 -16.29
CA SER A 361 -16.54 1.03 -16.64
C SER A 361 -16.81 0.94 -18.15
N ALA A 362 -16.57 2.01 -18.92
CA ALA A 362 -16.70 1.98 -20.37
C ALA A 362 -15.70 1.04 -21.06
N ASP A 363 -14.57 0.74 -20.41
CA ASP A 363 -13.52 -0.15 -20.93
C ASP A 363 -13.79 -1.64 -20.62
N PHE A 364 -14.73 -1.96 -19.70
CA PHE A 364 -14.97 -3.34 -19.26
C PHE A 364 -16.00 -4.09 -20.11
N CYS A 365 -16.64 -3.42 -21.07
CA CYS A 365 -17.63 -4.00 -21.98
C CYS A 365 -18.82 -4.71 -21.28
N SER A 366 -19.13 -4.36 -20.03
CA SER A 366 -20.21 -4.97 -19.23
C SER A 366 -20.61 -4.06 -18.07
N ASP A 367 -21.91 -4.00 -17.77
CA ASP A 367 -22.47 -3.29 -16.61
C ASP A 367 -22.44 -4.14 -15.32
N HIS A 368 -21.96 -5.38 -15.40
CA HIS A 368 -21.88 -6.26 -14.24
C HIS A 368 -20.95 -5.69 -13.16
N PRO A 369 -21.34 -5.64 -11.87
CA PRO A 369 -20.51 -5.07 -10.80
C PRO A 369 -19.08 -5.62 -10.69
N LEU A 370 -18.84 -6.87 -11.11
CA LEU A 370 -17.55 -7.54 -11.12
C LEU A 370 -16.78 -7.42 -12.45
N ALA A 371 -17.26 -6.67 -13.43
CA ALA A 371 -16.63 -6.58 -14.75
C ALA A 371 -15.18 -6.10 -14.70
N GLY A 372 -14.86 -5.14 -13.83
CA GLY A 372 -13.49 -4.67 -13.63
C GLY A 372 -12.55 -5.75 -13.06
N LEU A 373 -13.07 -6.64 -12.20
CA LEU A 373 -12.33 -7.80 -11.70
C LEU A 373 -12.00 -8.78 -12.83
N TRP A 374 -12.98 -9.07 -13.70
CA TRP A 374 -12.77 -9.96 -14.84
C TRP A 374 -11.79 -9.38 -15.85
N PHE A 375 -11.84 -8.07 -16.06
CA PHE A 375 -10.89 -7.36 -16.91
C PHE A 375 -9.43 -7.50 -16.39
N GLN A 376 -9.18 -7.35 -15.09
CA GLN A 376 -7.87 -7.60 -14.50
C GLN A 376 -7.44 -9.06 -14.68
N ARG A 377 -8.33 -10.01 -14.38
CA ARG A 377 -8.07 -11.47 -14.43
C ARG A 377 -7.71 -11.92 -15.85
N GLU A 378 -8.36 -11.36 -16.87
CA GLU A 378 -8.06 -11.67 -18.26
C GLU A 378 -6.64 -11.26 -18.65
N ILE A 379 -6.20 -10.07 -18.29
CA ILE A 379 -4.83 -9.58 -18.53
C ILE A 379 -3.82 -10.50 -17.85
N GLU A 380 -4.06 -10.84 -16.57
CA GLU A 380 -3.18 -11.70 -15.77
C GLU A 380 -3.05 -13.12 -16.36
N ARG A 381 -4.16 -13.68 -16.86
CA ARG A 381 -4.20 -15.00 -17.50
C ARG A 381 -3.50 -15.00 -18.85
N ARG A 382 -3.66 -13.96 -19.67
CA ARG A 382 -2.92 -13.82 -20.93
C ARG A 382 -1.42 -13.78 -20.69
N ALA A 383 -0.96 -13.02 -19.70
CA ALA A 383 0.45 -12.98 -19.34
C ALA A 383 0.98 -14.36 -18.89
N TYR A 384 0.21 -15.08 -18.08
CA TYR A 384 0.57 -16.44 -17.66
C TYR A 384 0.64 -17.43 -18.85
N ALA A 385 -0.30 -17.31 -19.79
CA ALA A 385 -0.39 -18.22 -20.95
C ALA A 385 0.82 -18.16 -21.88
N LEU A 386 1.64 -17.09 -21.83
CA LEU A 386 2.85 -16.97 -22.63
C LEU A 386 3.87 -18.10 -22.37
N ARG A 387 3.90 -18.65 -21.15
CA ARG A 387 4.81 -19.75 -20.77
C ARG A 387 4.17 -20.81 -19.90
N GLY A 388 2.96 -20.59 -19.37
CA GLY A 388 2.33 -21.47 -18.39
C GLY A 388 3.08 -21.55 -17.06
N GLN A 389 3.85 -20.50 -16.71
CA GLN A 389 4.64 -20.36 -15.49
C GLN A 389 4.50 -18.93 -14.96
N TYR A 390 4.99 -18.68 -13.73
CA TYR A 390 4.95 -17.35 -13.11
C TYR A 390 6.13 -16.45 -13.52
N LEU A 391 6.67 -16.64 -14.72
CA LEU A 391 7.61 -15.72 -15.35
C LEU A 391 6.86 -14.47 -15.83
N ALA A 392 7.36 -13.29 -15.51
CA ALA A 392 6.74 -12.07 -15.99
C ALA A 392 7.16 -11.74 -17.41
N PRO A 393 6.23 -11.38 -18.32
CA PRO A 393 6.61 -10.82 -19.62
C PRO A 393 7.36 -9.50 -19.43
N ALA A 394 8.47 -9.36 -20.13
CA ALA A 394 9.31 -8.17 -20.07
C ALA A 394 9.92 -7.85 -21.44
N CYS A 395 10.13 -6.56 -21.69
CA CYS A 395 10.88 -6.01 -22.83
C CYS A 395 11.53 -4.69 -22.42
N THR A 396 12.42 -4.18 -23.25
CA THR A 396 12.92 -2.82 -23.09
C THR A 396 11.93 -1.79 -23.67
N VAL A 397 12.04 -0.54 -23.23
CA VAL A 397 11.28 0.58 -23.82
C VAL A 397 11.58 0.69 -25.32
N GLY A 398 12.85 0.50 -25.72
CA GLY A 398 13.26 0.51 -27.14
C GLY A 398 12.55 -0.55 -27.97
N GLU A 399 12.46 -1.79 -27.48
CA GLU A 399 11.76 -2.89 -28.15
C GLU A 399 10.25 -2.64 -28.23
N PHE A 400 9.65 -2.10 -27.17
CA PHE A 400 8.23 -1.74 -27.16
C PHE A 400 7.89 -0.69 -28.22
N PHE A 401 8.77 0.30 -28.41
CA PHE A 401 8.58 1.31 -29.47
C PHE A 401 8.84 0.76 -30.87
N ALA A 402 9.83 -0.13 -31.01
CA ALA A 402 10.15 -0.76 -32.29
C ALA A 402 9.10 -1.81 -32.72
N GLY A 403 8.29 -2.31 -31.78
CA GLY A 403 7.35 -3.43 -32.01
C GLY A 403 8.09 -4.76 -32.29
N GLN A 404 9.34 -4.89 -31.86
CA GLN A 404 10.19 -6.05 -32.16
C GLN A 404 11.14 -6.34 -31.00
N LEU A 405 11.21 -7.61 -30.61
CA LEU A 405 12.15 -8.14 -29.61
C LEU A 405 13.53 -8.43 -30.27
N GLY A 406 14.58 -8.51 -29.47
CA GLY A 406 15.90 -8.97 -29.91
C GLY A 406 17.09 -8.17 -29.37
N GLY A 407 16.87 -7.14 -28.55
CA GLY A 407 17.95 -6.36 -27.93
C GLY A 407 18.43 -6.93 -26.58
N GLY A 408 17.62 -7.73 -25.93
CA GLY A 408 17.87 -8.24 -24.57
C GLY A 408 17.99 -7.13 -23.52
N PHE A 409 18.48 -7.46 -22.34
CA PHE A 409 18.53 -6.57 -21.17
C PHE A 409 19.97 -6.13 -20.83
N ALA A 410 20.66 -5.48 -21.77
CA ALA A 410 22.06 -5.12 -21.59
C ALA A 410 22.31 -3.95 -20.62
N GLY A 411 21.40 -2.96 -20.58
CA GLY A 411 21.56 -1.73 -19.78
C GLY A 411 20.96 -1.80 -18.38
N VAL A 412 19.74 -2.31 -18.28
CA VAL A 412 19.01 -2.53 -17.03
C VAL A 412 18.60 -3.98 -16.96
N ARG A 413 18.95 -4.68 -15.89
CA ARG A 413 18.54 -6.08 -15.69
C ARG A 413 17.20 -6.11 -14.98
N PRO A 414 16.20 -6.87 -15.51
CA PRO A 414 14.94 -7.09 -14.80
C PRO A 414 15.19 -7.66 -13.40
N SER A 415 14.58 -7.04 -12.39
CA SER A 415 14.73 -7.50 -11.00
C SER A 415 13.68 -8.52 -10.56
N TYR A 416 12.69 -8.79 -11.41
CA TYR A 416 11.56 -9.67 -11.10
C TYR A 416 11.99 -11.11 -10.81
N ARG A 417 11.49 -11.64 -9.70
CA ARG A 417 11.57 -13.06 -9.34
C ARG A 417 10.19 -13.71 -9.51
N PRO A 418 10.10 -14.90 -10.07
CA PRO A 418 11.06 -15.97 -10.41
C PRO A 418 11.82 -15.80 -11.73
N GLY A 419 11.73 -14.69 -12.41
CA GLY A 419 12.41 -14.41 -13.67
C GLY A 419 11.43 -13.97 -14.76
N THR A 420 11.96 -13.56 -15.89
CA THR A 420 11.19 -12.95 -16.98
C THR A 420 11.18 -13.82 -18.24
N VAL A 421 10.19 -13.57 -19.09
CA VAL A 421 10.12 -14.04 -20.46
C VAL A 421 10.05 -12.84 -21.40
N GLU A 422 10.83 -12.83 -22.46
CA GLU A 422 10.76 -11.75 -23.46
C GLU A 422 9.40 -11.77 -24.16
N ALA A 423 8.66 -10.69 -24.02
CA ALA A 423 7.37 -10.48 -24.69
C ALA A 423 7.01 -9.00 -24.74
N LEU A 424 6.42 -8.56 -25.85
CA LEU A 424 5.88 -7.22 -25.99
C LEU A 424 4.55 -7.08 -25.22
N PRO A 425 4.21 -5.87 -24.73
CA PRO A 425 2.98 -5.62 -23.98
C PRO A 425 1.69 -5.95 -24.73
N ASP A 426 1.66 -5.85 -26.05
CA ASP A 426 0.52 -6.15 -26.92
C ASP A 426 0.10 -7.64 -26.89
N ALA A 427 1.00 -8.52 -26.46
CA ALA A 427 0.69 -9.93 -26.29
C ALA A 427 -0.31 -10.21 -25.14
N TYR A 428 -0.42 -9.30 -24.16
CA TYR A 428 -1.26 -9.52 -22.97
C TYR A 428 -2.08 -8.30 -22.51
N LEU A 429 -1.69 -7.08 -22.88
CA LEU A 429 -2.46 -5.87 -22.58
C LEU A 429 -3.44 -5.53 -23.71
N PRO A 430 -4.58 -4.88 -23.40
CA PRO A 430 -5.48 -4.34 -24.42
C PRO A 430 -4.78 -3.29 -25.31
N PRO A 431 -5.09 -3.22 -26.61
CA PRO A 431 -4.44 -2.29 -27.55
C PRO A 431 -4.47 -0.83 -27.09
N PHE A 432 -5.59 -0.33 -26.59
CA PHE A 432 -5.72 1.05 -26.12
C PHE A 432 -4.83 1.36 -24.91
N VAL A 433 -4.50 0.35 -24.10
CA VAL A 433 -3.55 0.49 -22.98
C VAL A 433 -2.12 0.61 -23.53
N CYS A 434 -1.75 -0.22 -24.51
CA CYS A 434 -0.43 -0.15 -25.16
C CYS A 434 -0.20 1.21 -25.84
N GLU A 435 -1.16 1.70 -26.61
CA GLU A 435 -1.12 3.02 -27.25
C GLU A 435 -0.97 4.16 -26.24
N ALA A 436 -1.72 4.09 -25.14
CA ALA A 436 -1.64 5.06 -24.07
C ALA A 436 -0.28 5.01 -23.35
N LEU A 437 0.28 3.81 -23.10
CA LEU A 437 1.61 3.63 -22.51
C LEU A 437 2.71 4.21 -23.41
N GLN A 438 2.70 3.91 -24.72
CA GLN A 438 3.68 4.45 -25.67
C GLN A 438 3.67 5.98 -25.66
N THR A 439 2.50 6.58 -25.84
CA THR A 439 2.34 8.05 -25.79
C THR A 439 2.77 8.60 -24.43
N GLY A 440 2.34 7.94 -23.36
CA GLY A 440 2.63 8.34 -21.97
C GLY A 440 4.11 8.32 -21.63
N VAL A 441 4.86 7.30 -22.04
CA VAL A 441 6.32 7.20 -21.81
C VAL A 441 7.05 8.38 -22.45
N VAL A 442 6.71 8.74 -23.69
CA VAL A 442 7.29 9.91 -24.37
C VAL A 442 7.02 11.21 -23.58
N GLU A 443 5.77 11.43 -23.18
CA GLU A 443 5.39 12.64 -22.47
C GLU A 443 6.01 12.71 -21.06
N LEU A 444 6.11 11.58 -20.35
CA LEU A 444 6.77 11.49 -19.05
C LEU A 444 8.28 11.67 -19.17
N GLY A 445 8.90 11.19 -20.25
CA GLY A 445 10.31 11.40 -20.58
C GLY A 445 10.70 12.88 -20.74
N LYS A 446 9.76 13.73 -21.17
CA LYS A 446 9.96 15.19 -21.21
C LYS A 446 10.03 15.80 -19.80
N LYS A 447 9.43 15.14 -18.80
CA LYS A 447 9.40 15.62 -17.40
C LYS A 447 10.57 15.12 -16.57
N LEU A 448 11.07 13.92 -16.85
CA LEU A 448 12.22 13.33 -16.17
C LEU A 448 13.20 12.77 -17.21
N ARG A 449 14.37 13.38 -17.29
CA ARG A 449 15.45 12.94 -18.19
C ARG A 449 15.83 11.48 -17.87
N GLY A 450 15.90 10.65 -18.91
CA GLY A 450 16.24 9.22 -18.79
C GLY A 450 15.01 8.32 -18.52
N PHE A 451 13.83 8.87 -18.23
CA PHE A 451 12.64 8.05 -17.99
C PHE A 451 12.23 7.21 -19.20
N ALA A 452 12.32 7.76 -20.40
CA ALA A 452 12.03 7.08 -21.66
C ALA A 452 13.29 6.50 -22.33
N ALA A 453 14.33 6.19 -21.56
CA ALA A 453 15.56 5.61 -22.10
C ALA A 453 15.27 4.25 -22.76
N PRO A 454 15.85 3.97 -23.95
CA PRO A 454 15.56 2.72 -24.67
C PRO A 454 15.89 1.46 -23.87
N GLU A 455 16.89 1.52 -22.98
CA GLU A 455 17.33 0.44 -22.11
C GLU A 455 16.48 0.23 -20.85
N ALA A 456 15.57 1.15 -20.52
CA ALA A 456 14.65 0.97 -19.40
C ALA A 456 13.78 -0.27 -19.63
N VAL A 457 13.53 -1.04 -18.57
CA VAL A 457 12.81 -2.32 -18.67
C VAL A 457 11.35 -2.16 -18.29
N LEU A 458 10.47 -2.72 -19.09
CA LEU A 458 9.05 -2.85 -18.84
C LEU A 458 8.75 -4.29 -18.44
N THR A 459 8.22 -4.49 -17.23
CA THR A 459 7.85 -5.83 -16.68
C THR A 459 6.39 -5.82 -16.26
N GLY A 460 5.61 -6.79 -16.67
CA GLY A 460 4.18 -6.76 -16.41
C GLY A 460 3.49 -8.11 -16.29
N PRO A 461 2.15 -8.04 -16.17
CA PRO A 461 1.31 -6.83 -16.01
C PRO A 461 1.22 -6.34 -14.56
N GLU A 462 0.97 -5.05 -14.37
CA GLU A 462 0.52 -4.48 -13.10
C GLU A 462 -0.98 -4.15 -13.21
N THR A 463 -1.82 -4.94 -12.55
CA THR A 463 -3.28 -4.88 -12.69
C THR A 463 -3.99 -4.49 -11.39
N ARG A 464 -3.27 -4.58 -10.26
CA ARG A 464 -3.86 -4.48 -8.92
C ARG A 464 -3.46 -3.20 -8.19
N SER A 465 -3.48 -2.07 -8.91
CA SER A 465 -3.18 -0.75 -8.33
C SER A 465 -4.23 -0.25 -7.33
N SER A 466 -5.47 -0.72 -7.43
CA SER A 466 -6.58 -0.45 -6.50
C SER A 466 -7.74 -1.41 -6.73
N SER A 467 -8.72 -1.42 -5.80
CA SER A 467 -9.92 -2.23 -5.96
C SER A 467 -10.70 -1.87 -7.24
N PRO A 468 -11.14 -2.87 -8.03
CA PRO A 468 -11.94 -2.65 -9.23
C PRO A 468 -13.42 -2.39 -8.93
N LEU A 469 -13.80 -2.44 -7.66
CA LEU A 469 -15.18 -2.30 -7.21
C LEU A 469 -15.27 -1.55 -5.88
N ARG A 470 -16.49 -1.20 -5.51
CA ARG A 470 -16.83 -0.65 -4.20
C ARG A 470 -18.00 -1.42 -3.59
N ILE A 471 -17.84 -1.86 -2.36
CA ILE A 471 -18.93 -2.42 -1.55
C ILE A 471 -19.62 -1.23 -0.88
N LEU A 472 -20.89 -1.02 -1.18
CA LEU A 472 -21.60 0.17 -0.72
C LEU A 472 -21.88 0.10 0.79
N ARG A 473 -21.60 1.19 1.52
CA ARG A 473 -21.87 1.33 2.95
C ARG A 473 -22.55 2.67 3.26
N GLY A 474 -23.36 2.68 4.31
CA GLY A 474 -24.01 3.87 4.82
C GLY A 474 -23.06 4.76 5.64
N ASN A 475 -23.61 5.86 6.16
CA ASN A 475 -22.86 6.79 7.04
C ASN A 475 -22.46 6.15 8.36
N ASP A 476 -23.19 5.14 8.81
CA ASP A 476 -22.90 4.29 9.97
C ASP A 476 -21.76 3.29 9.74
N GLY A 477 -21.24 3.20 8.52
CA GLY A 477 -20.22 2.25 8.10
C GLY A 477 -20.74 0.87 7.74
N CYS A 478 -22.02 0.55 8.00
CA CYS A 478 -22.61 -0.73 7.62
C CYS A 478 -22.81 -0.85 6.10
N SER A 479 -22.70 -2.07 5.59
CA SER A 479 -23.08 -2.42 4.22
C SER A 479 -24.56 -2.09 3.99
N MET A 480 -24.84 -1.47 2.85
CA MET A 480 -26.22 -1.15 2.47
C MET A 480 -27.05 -2.43 2.37
N GLY A 481 -28.14 -2.50 3.13
CA GLY A 481 -29.03 -3.65 3.15
C GLY A 481 -28.61 -4.83 4.03
N LEU A 482 -27.44 -4.76 4.70
CA LEU A 482 -26.96 -5.83 5.58
C LEU A 482 -26.37 -5.27 6.90
N PRO A 483 -27.21 -4.97 7.90
CA PRO A 483 -26.76 -4.52 9.21
C PRO A 483 -25.83 -5.52 9.89
N GLY A 484 -24.71 -5.01 10.43
CA GLY A 484 -23.68 -5.81 11.08
C GLY A 484 -22.53 -6.23 10.19
N LEU A 485 -22.58 -6.00 8.87
CA LEU A 485 -21.42 -6.11 7.97
C LEU A 485 -20.81 -4.72 7.73
N TYR A 486 -19.52 -4.55 7.99
CA TYR A 486 -18.77 -3.31 7.87
C TYR A 486 -17.66 -3.42 6.82
N PRO A 487 -17.94 -3.09 5.54
CA PRO A 487 -16.91 -3.09 4.49
C PRO A 487 -15.85 -2.03 4.80
N CYS A 488 -14.57 -2.44 4.81
CA CYS A 488 -13.48 -1.61 5.28
C CYS A 488 -12.23 -1.70 4.39
N GLY A 489 -11.52 -0.60 4.29
CA GLY A 489 -10.21 -0.51 3.67
C GLY A 489 -10.24 -0.50 2.14
N GLU A 490 -9.12 -0.92 1.56
CA GLU A 490 -8.89 -0.86 0.12
C GLU A 490 -9.76 -1.86 -0.65
N GLY A 491 -9.99 -3.05 -0.10
CA GLY A 491 -10.85 -4.05 -0.74
C GLY A 491 -12.28 -3.58 -0.90
N ALA A 492 -12.80 -2.88 0.08
CA ALA A 492 -14.12 -2.27 0.03
C ALA A 492 -14.18 -1.02 -0.88
N GLY A 493 -13.04 -0.53 -1.39
CA GLY A 493 -12.97 0.59 -2.32
C GLY A 493 -12.92 1.99 -1.68
N TYR A 494 -12.57 2.09 -0.39
CA TYR A 494 -12.55 3.34 0.38
C TYR A 494 -11.14 3.84 0.73
N ALA A 495 -10.11 3.04 0.54
CA ALA A 495 -8.73 3.40 0.80
C ALA A 495 -7.83 3.03 -0.38
N GLY A 496 -6.59 3.52 -0.37
CA GLY A 496 -5.58 3.23 -1.41
C GLY A 496 -4.17 3.39 -0.83
N GLY A 497 -3.78 2.47 0.07
CA GLY A 497 -2.46 2.43 0.70
C GLY A 497 -2.53 2.23 2.21
N ILE A 498 -1.37 1.98 2.83
CA ILE A 498 -1.24 1.54 4.23
C ILE A 498 -1.97 2.48 5.20
N VAL A 499 -1.64 3.77 5.17
CA VAL A 499 -2.15 4.75 6.15
C VAL A 499 -3.65 5.00 5.97
N SER A 500 -4.11 5.20 4.73
CA SER A 500 -5.55 5.41 4.48
C SER A 500 -6.39 4.19 4.83
N ALA A 501 -5.87 2.97 4.62
CA ALA A 501 -6.53 1.75 5.03
C ALA A 501 -6.58 1.60 6.56
N ALA A 502 -5.48 1.91 7.26
CA ALA A 502 -5.43 1.93 8.72
C ALA A 502 -6.43 2.93 9.32
N VAL A 503 -6.49 4.14 8.79
CA VAL A 503 -7.46 5.17 9.23
C VAL A 503 -8.89 4.72 8.98
N ASP A 504 -9.20 4.11 7.82
CA ASP A 504 -10.55 3.59 7.55
C ASP A 504 -10.90 2.44 8.52
N GLY A 505 -9.91 1.63 8.94
CA GLY A 505 -10.05 0.62 9.99
C GLY A 505 -10.44 1.23 11.34
N ILE A 506 -9.72 2.26 11.78
CA ILE A 506 -10.02 2.99 13.02
C ILE A 506 -11.43 3.58 12.97
N VAL A 507 -11.78 4.31 11.89
CA VAL A 507 -13.11 4.93 11.71
C VAL A 507 -14.22 3.89 11.73
N THR A 508 -14.00 2.74 11.08
CA THR A 508 -14.98 1.64 11.06
C THR A 508 -15.22 1.08 12.46
N ALA A 509 -14.15 0.84 13.21
CA ALA A 509 -14.24 0.36 14.59
C ALA A 509 -14.93 1.38 15.53
N GLU A 510 -14.59 2.66 15.41
CA GLU A 510 -15.23 3.74 16.19
C GLU A 510 -16.74 3.79 15.92
N ARG A 511 -17.17 3.73 14.66
CA ARG A 511 -18.61 3.69 14.31
C ARG A 511 -19.31 2.46 14.85
N MET A 512 -18.64 1.29 14.85
CA MET A 512 -19.21 0.10 15.50
C MET A 512 -19.42 0.32 16.98
N LEU A 513 -18.45 0.94 17.67
CA LEU A 513 -18.51 1.22 19.10
C LEU A 513 -19.58 2.26 19.46
N GLU A 514 -19.84 3.23 18.57
CA GLU A 514 -20.90 4.22 18.74
C GLU A 514 -22.31 3.60 18.62
N ASN A 515 -22.42 2.50 17.87
CA ASN A 515 -23.67 1.78 17.63
C ASN A 515 -23.82 0.52 18.53
N ALA A 516 -22.88 0.30 19.46
CA ALA A 516 -22.81 -0.88 20.32
C ALA A 516 -23.65 -0.76 21.62
#